data_12c24fbc19dae8531a2e551b1c68b2ff
#
_entry.id   12c24fbc19dae8531a2e551b1c68b2ff
#
_cell.length_a   1.000
_cell.length_b   1.000
_cell.length_c   1.000
_cell.angle_alpha   90.00
_cell.angle_beta   90.00
_cell.angle_gamma   90.00
#
_symmetry.space_group_name_H-M   'P 1'
#
loop_
_entity.id
_entity.type
_entity.pdbx_description
1 polymer ?
#
loop_
_entity_poly.entity_id
_entity_poly.type
_entity_poly.pdbx_seq_one_letter_code
_entity_poly.pdbx_strand_id
1 'polypeptide(L)'
;VADMGKPDGNQLTFDMQMKTDYVRNMQSGKGVVFGTATPVMNSPVEAYSMLRYLYPEGLEKTGIYNLDNFIDMFGRIEGITRQDAAGSEWITRNSFTGFTNMNAWQQIWGAVTDRVLTEDVPGIKLPKMKGGERSIIVCQAGPKAREVINGLGERLKHGDRKGKDHIFSLQSDGKKASFSQRMLDPSLPYGADEKVPTAANEIFKIW
;
A
#
# COMPACT_ATOMS: atom_id res chain seq x y z
N VAL A 1 9.96 2.04 14.58
CA VAL A 1 10.21 1.82 13.15
C VAL A 1 9.25 2.70 12.38
N ALA A 2 9.73 3.48 11.43
CA ALA A 2 8.88 4.28 10.56
C ALA A 2 8.00 3.35 9.71
N ASP A 3 6.82 3.83 9.32
CA ASP A 3 5.85 3.13 8.47
C ASP A 3 5.03 2.02 9.15
N MET A 4 5.13 1.84 10.47
CA MET A 4 4.34 0.82 11.18
C MET A 4 2.98 1.31 11.68
N GLY A 5 2.61 2.53 11.38
CA GLY A 5 1.39 3.14 11.89
C GLY A 5 1.45 3.44 13.40
N LYS A 6 0.49 4.15 13.92
CA LYS A 6 0.34 4.30 15.36
C LYS A 6 -0.36 3.06 15.92
N PRO A 7 0.09 2.54 17.08
CA PRO A 7 -0.55 1.39 17.72
C PRO A 7 -1.92 1.73 18.36
N ASP A 8 -2.41 2.93 18.18
CA ASP A 8 -3.70 3.36 18.67
C ASP A 8 -4.80 2.60 17.92
N GLY A 9 -5.19 1.46 18.49
CA GLY A 9 -6.34 0.70 18.03
C GLY A 9 -7.57 1.59 18.06
N ASN A 10 -8.25 1.71 16.93
CA ASN A 10 -9.57 2.34 16.94
C ASN A 10 -10.61 1.37 17.52
N GLN A 11 -11.78 1.90 17.87
CA GLN A 11 -12.88 1.11 18.42
C GLN A 11 -13.25 -0.08 17.50
N LEU A 12 -13.15 0.08 16.18
CA LEU A 12 -13.46 -0.95 15.21
C LEU A 12 -12.47 -2.14 15.30
N THR A 13 -11.18 -1.85 15.44
CA THR A 13 -10.14 -2.88 15.59
C THR A 13 -10.32 -3.67 16.88
N PHE A 14 -10.66 -2.98 17.98
CA PHE A 14 -10.96 -3.62 19.25
C PHE A 14 -12.20 -4.51 19.17
N ASP A 15 -13.28 -4.00 18.59
CA ASP A 15 -14.53 -4.74 18.39
C ASP A 15 -14.32 -5.99 17.53
N MET A 16 -13.52 -5.87 16.47
CA MET A 16 -13.16 -6.99 15.63
C MET A 16 -12.34 -8.04 16.40
N GLN A 17 -11.37 -7.62 17.22
CA GLN A 17 -10.60 -8.53 18.06
C GLN A 17 -11.50 -9.31 19.01
N MET A 18 -12.38 -8.62 19.73
CA MET A 18 -13.32 -9.25 20.67
C MET A 18 -14.23 -10.28 19.98
N LYS A 19 -14.75 -9.96 18.80
CA LYS A 19 -15.61 -10.87 18.05
C LYS A 19 -14.86 -12.09 17.51
N THR A 20 -13.68 -11.90 16.96
CA THR A 20 -12.86 -13.00 16.47
C THR A 20 -12.42 -13.92 17.59
N ASP A 21 -12.01 -13.38 18.75
CA ASP A 21 -11.63 -14.16 19.92
C ASP A 21 -12.82 -14.95 20.45
N TYR A 22 -14.00 -14.33 20.53
CA TYR A 22 -15.23 -15.02 20.94
C TYR A 22 -15.55 -16.22 20.04
N VAL A 23 -15.54 -16.02 18.70
CA VAL A 23 -15.83 -17.10 17.74
C VAL A 23 -14.80 -18.20 17.87
N ARG A 24 -13.51 -17.88 17.96
CA ARG A 24 -12.43 -18.84 18.08
C ARG A 24 -12.52 -19.67 19.38
N ASN A 25 -12.83 -19.00 20.49
CA ASN A 25 -13.03 -19.69 21.77
C ASN A 25 -14.19 -20.71 21.71
N MET A 26 -15.29 -20.34 21.04
CA MET A 26 -16.43 -21.22 20.85
C MET A 26 -16.15 -22.40 19.87
N GLN A 27 -15.22 -22.24 18.93
CA GLN A 27 -14.94 -23.16 17.84
C GLN A 27 -13.56 -23.84 17.96
N SER A 28 -13.01 -23.92 19.16
CA SER A 28 -11.69 -24.54 19.41
C SER A 28 -10.57 -23.98 18.52
N GLY A 29 -10.49 -22.67 18.45
CA GLY A 29 -9.48 -21.95 17.67
C GLY A 29 -9.82 -21.77 16.18
N LYS A 30 -11.03 -22.10 15.74
CA LYS A 30 -11.49 -22.05 14.34
C LYS A 30 -12.62 -21.03 14.16
N GLY A 31 -13.19 -20.96 12.94
CA GLY A 31 -14.42 -20.22 12.63
C GLY A 31 -14.20 -18.81 12.12
N VAL A 32 -12.96 -18.34 11.97
CA VAL A 32 -12.63 -17.03 11.38
C VAL A 32 -11.90 -17.24 10.06
N VAL A 33 -12.39 -16.61 9.01
CA VAL A 33 -11.79 -16.66 7.66
C VAL A 33 -11.66 -15.25 7.10
N PHE A 34 -10.50 -14.91 6.58
CA PHE A 34 -10.26 -13.68 5.83
C PHE A 34 -10.05 -13.99 4.36
N GLY A 35 -10.76 -13.31 3.49
CA GLY A 35 -10.58 -13.39 2.04
C GLY A 35 -9.97 -12.11 1.49
N THR A 36 -8.82 -12.20 0.84
CA THR A 36 -8.15 -11.08 0.20
C THR A 36 -7.27 -11.54 -0.95
N ALA A 37 -7.16 -10.73 -2.00
CA ALA A 37 -6.19 -10.95 -3.08
C ALA A 37 -4.78 -10.44 -2.73
N THR A 38 -4.65 -9.59 -1.71
CA THR A 38 -3.40 -8.89 -1.36
C THR A 38 -3.21 -8.84 0.16
N PRO A 39 -2.83 -9.97 0.78
CA PRO A 39 -2.75 -10.07 2.24
C PRO A 39 -1.70 -9.14 2.87
N VAL A 40 -0.64 -8.81 2.12
CA VAL A 40 0.43 -7.90 2.56
C VAL A 40 0.71 -6.92 1.42
N MET A 41 0.35 -5.66 1.58
CA MET A 41 0.44 -4.65 0.54
C MET A 41 1.33 -3.47 0.91
N ASN A 42 1.06 -2.85 2.05
CA ASN A 42 1.70 -1.60 2.44
C ASN A 42 2.83 -1.82 3.44
N SER A 43 2.67 -2.79 4.32
CA SER A 43 3.65 -3.07 5.37
C SER A 43 3.63 -4.54 5.75
N PRO A 44 4.79 -5.17 5.98
CA PRO A 44 4.88 -6.52 6.54
C PRO A 44 4.16 -6.70 7.89
N VAL A 45 3.90 -5.62 8.61
CA VAL A 45 3.10 -5.61 9.85
C VAL A 45 1.66 -6.05 9.63
N GLU A 46 1.13 -5.90 8.41
CA GLU A 46 -0.20 -6.40 8.05
C GLU A 46 -0.30 -7.92 8.24
N ALA A 47 0.75 -8.64 7.91
CA ALA A 47 0.83 -10.08 8.14
C ALA A 47 0.74 -10.44 9.63
N TYR A 48 1.46 -9.72 10.50
CA TYR A 48 1.34 -9.88 11.95
C TYR A 48 -0.09 -9.61 12.43
N SER A 49 -0.70 -8.53 11.94
CA SER A 49 -2.07 -8.18 12.30
C SER A 49 -3.07 -9.28 11.91
N MET A 50 -2.93 -9.86 10.72
CA MET A 50 -3.76 -11.00 10.31
C MET A 50 -3.56 -12.22 11.18
N LEU A 51 -2.31 -12.57 11.49
CA LEU A 51 -2.00 -13.71 12.35
C LEU A 51 -2.57 -13.55 13.76
N ARG A 52 -2.61 -12.34 14.30
CA ARG A 52 -3.25 -12.07 15.60
C ARG A 52 -4.72 -12.45 15.63
N TYR A 53 -5.43 -12.27 14.54
CA TYR A 53 -6.85 -12.67 14.43
C TYR A 53 -7.02 -14.15 14.11
N LEU A 54 -6.14 -14.71 13.26
CA LEU A 54 -6.32 -16.05 12.71
C LEU A 54 -5.60 -17.14 13.50
N TYR A 55 -4.44 -16.81 14.08
CA TYR A 55 -3.57 -17.81 14.71
C TYR A 55 -2.75 -17.25 15.88
N PRO A 56 -3.38 -16.63 16.90
CA PRO A 56 -2.65 -16.11 18.07
C PRO A 56 -1.86 -17.20 18.79
N GLU A 57 -2.40 -18.42 18.90
CA GLU A 57 -1.71 -19.52 19.57
C GLU A 57 -0.42 -19.95 18.85
N GLY A 58 -0.38 -19.81 17.52
CA GLY A 58 0.83 -20.05 16.74
C GLY A 58 1.90 -19.01 16.98
N LEU A 59 1.49 -17.75 17.11
CA LEU A 59 2.40 -16.67 17.49
C LEU A 59 2.98 -16.91 18.90
N GLU A 60 2.15 -17.21 19.88
CA GLU A 60 2.58 -17.48 21.26
C GLU A 60 3.53 -18.67 21.35
N LYS A 61 3.25 -19.77 20.65
CA LYS A 61 4.12 -20.96 20.61
C LYS A 61 5.52 -20.67 20.06
N THR A 62 5.63 -19.62 19.23
CA THR A 62 6.91 -19.17 18.66
C THR A 62 7.56 -18.05 19.46
N GLY A 63 6.98 -17.65 20.60
CA GLY A 63 7.51 -16.59 21.46
C GLY A 63 7.16 -15.18 20.96
N ILE A 64 6.16 -15.05 20.09
CA ILE A 64 5.73 -13.75 19.54
C ILE A 64 4.48 -13.28 20.28
N TYR A 65 4.66 -12.47 21.29
CA TYR A 65 3.58 -11.94 22.13
C TYR A 65 3.13 -10.53 21.72
N ASN A 66 3.99 -9.82 21.00
CA ASN A 66 3.75 -8.46 20.55
C ASN A 66 4.45 -8.19 19.22
N LEU A 67 4.23 -6.99 18.67
CA LEU A 67 4.79 -6.59 17.39
C LEU A 67 6.32 -6.49 17.40
N ASP A 68 6.91 -6.09 18.53
CA ASP A 68 8.36 -5.97 18.63
C ASP A 68 9.03 -7.36 18.52
N ASN A 69 8.48 -8.38 19.20
CA ASN A 69 8.96 -9.76 19.06
C ASN A 69 8.83 -10.26 17.60
N PHE A 70 7.75 -9.89 16.91
CA PHE A 70 7.57 -10.24 15.50
C PHE A 70 8.64 -9.59 14.61
N ILE A 71 8.93 -8.31 14.85
CA ILE A 71 9.94 -7.57 14.10
C ILE A 71 11.33 -8.12 14.38
N ASP A 72 11.66 -8.42 15.63
CA ASP A 72 12.95 -9.00 16.02
C ASP A 72 13.20 -10.35 15.37
N MET A 73 12.16 -11.18 15.25
CA MET A 73 12.25 -12.51 14.67
C MET A 73 12.26 -12.50 13.13
N PHE A 74 11.44 -11.67 12.51
CA PHE A 74 11.19 -11.72 11.07
C PHE A 74 11.53 -10.45 10.32
N GLY A 75 11.85 -9.36 11.01
CA GLY A 75 12.06 -8.05 10.39
C GLY A 75 13.49 -7.83 9.91
N ARG A 76 13.63 -7.42 8.66
CA ARG A 76 14.83 -6.75 8.19
C ARG A 76 14.62 -5.25 8.33
N ILE A 77 15.39 -4.64 9.23
CA ILE A 77 15.32 -3.19 9.48
C ILE A 77 16.55 -2.54 8.86
N GLU A 78 16.34 -1.57 8.01
CA GLU A 78 17.41 -0.81 7.34
C GLU A 78 17.13 0.68 7.44
N GLY A 79 18.19 1.49 7.53
CA GLY A 79 18.11 2.93 7.45
C GLY A 79 17.86 3.37 6.01
N ILE A 80 16.65 3.83 5.72
CA ILE A 80 16.30 4.36 4.40
C ILE A 80 16.34 5.88 4.46
N THR A 81 17.16 6.46 3.59
CA THR A 81 17.23 7.90 3.39
C THR A 81 16.30 8.30 2.25
N ARG A 82 15.34 9.16 2.54
CA ARG A 82 14.40 9.71 1.56
C ARG A 82 14.12 11.18 1.86
N GLN A 83 13.68 11.90 0.84
CA GLN A 83 13.21 13.26 1.07
C GLN A 83 11.96 13.27 1.94
N ASP A 84 11.83 14.30 2.75
CA ASP A 84 10.59 14.57 3.49
C ASP A 84 9.42 14.79 2.51
N ALA A 85 8.20 14.85 3.04
CA ALA A 85 7.00 15.02 2.21
C ALA A 85 6.98 16.36 1.45
N ALA A 86 7.75 17.34 1.88
CA ALA A 86 7.89 18.65 1.23
C ALA A 86 9.05 18.70 0.22
N GLY A 87 9.86 17.63 0.12
CA GLY A 87 11.03 17.57 -0.75
C GLY A 87 12.18 18.47 -0.32
N SER A 88 12.20 18.91 0.94
CA SER A 88 13.14 19.92 1.45
C SER A 88 14.35 19.35 2.17
N GLU A 89 14.19 18.21 2.82
CA GLU A 89 15.22 17.62 3.65
C GLU A 89 15.37 16.13 3.38
N TRP A 90 16.59 15.61 3.51
CA TRP A 90 16.85 14.19 3.48
C TRP A 90 16.75 13.63 4.90
N ILE A 91 15.82 12.72 5.11
CA ILE A 91 15.57 12.11 6.41
C ILE A 91 15.90 10.63 6.33
N THR A 92 16.80 10.17 7.21
CA THR A 92 17.06 8.74 7.38
C THR A 92 16.18 8.18 8.50
N ARG A 93 15.41 7.16 8.19
CA ARG A 93 14.56 6.45 9.16
C ARG A 93 14.75 4.96 9.03
N ASN A 94 14.77 4.29 10.17
CA ASN A 94 14.73 2.84 10.20
C ASN A 94 13.36 2.36 9.72
N SER A 95 13.35 1.61 8.64
CA SER A 95 12.15 1.08 8.01
C SER A 95 12.24 -0.43 7.91
N PHE A 96 11.09 -1.08 8.00
CA PHE A 96 10.97 -2.50 7.73
C PHE A 96 11.08 -2.71 6.20
N THR A 97 12.17 -3.33 5.74
CA THR A 97 12.46 -3.47 4.31
C THR A 97 12.17 -4.85 3.75
N GLY A 98 11.97 -5.83 4.62
CA GLY A 98 11.69 -7.20 4.18
C GLY A 98 11.66 -8.19 5.33
N PHE A 99 11.41 -9.43 4.97
CA PHE A 99 11.41 -10.54 5.92
C PHE A 99 12.78 -11.22 6.00
N THR A 100 13.14 -11.62 7.20
CA THR A 100 14.21 -12.56 7.50
C THR A 100 13.60 -13.88 7.98
N ASN A 101 14.43 -14.89 8.24
CA ASN A 101 13.99 -16.19 8.77
C ASN A 101 12.79 -16.79 7.99
N MET A 102 12.91 -16.76 6.66
CA MET A 102 11.82 -17.13 5.75
C MET A 102 11.24 -18.51 5.97
N ASN A 103 12.05 -19.49 6.40
CA ASN A 103 11.57 -20.85 6.65
C ASN A 103 10.58 -20.89 7.81
N ALA A 104 10.90 -20.26 8.94
CA ALA A 104 10.00 -20.17 10.08
C ALA A 104 8.75 -19.32 9.74
N TRP A 105 8.95 -18.23 9.00
CA TRP A 105 7.84 -17.40 8.51
C TRP A 105 6.86 -18.21 7.65
N GLN A 106 7.36 -18.98 6.68
CA GLN A 106 6.53 -19.81 5.81
C GLN A 106 5.76 -20.89 6.56
N GLN A 107 6.34 -21.46 7.61
CA GLN A 107 5.66 -22.45 8.45
C GLN A 107 4.47 -21.81 9.19
N ILE A 108 4.66 -20.66 9.83
CA ILE A 108 3.59 -19.98 10.57
C ILE A 108 2.50 -19.49 9.62
N TRP A 109 2.90 -18.81 8.56
CA TRP A 109 1.97 -18.25 7.57
C TRP A 109 1.21 -19.34 6.82
N GLY A 110 1.92 -20.38 6.38
CA GLY A 110 1.34 -21.51 5.66
C GLY A 110 0.37 -22.37 6.48
N ALA A 111 0.50 -22.34 7.83
CA ALA A 111 -0.42 -23.08 8.71
C ALA A 111 -1.86 -22.57 8.65
N VAL A 112 -2.08 -21.32 8.24
CA VAL A 112 -3.39 -20.65 8.23
C VAL A 112 -3.76 -20.04 6.89
N THR A 113 -2.92 -20.19 5.87
CA THR A 113 -3.15 -19.57 4.55
C THR A 113 -3.40 -20.64 3.52
N ASP A 114 -4.52 -20.51 2.81
CA ASP A 114 -4.76 -21.20 1.55
C ASP A 114 -4.61 -20.18 0.41
N ARG A 115 -3.81 -20.54 -0.60
CA ARG A 115 -3.48 -19.64 -1.71
C ARG A 115 -3.83 -20.30 -3.03
N VAL A 116 -4.71 -19.65 -3.77
CA VAL A 116 -5.08 -20.04 -5.14
C VAL A 116 -4.53 -18.96 -6.08
N LEU A 117 -3.66 -19.33 -6.99
CA LEU A 117 -3.16 -18.43 -8.05
C LEU A 117 -4.11 -18.49 -9.26
N THR A 118 -4.11 -17.45 -10.07
CA THR A 118 -4.92 -17.41 -11.29
C THR A 118 -4.60 -18.57 -12.24
N GLU A 119 -3.35 -19.01 -12.28
CA GLU A 119 -2.87 -20.15 -13.06
C GLU A 119 -3.37 -21.51 -12.54
N ASP A 120 -3.74 -21.57 -11.25
CA ASP A 120 -4.27 -22.79 -10.61
C ASP A 120 -5.79 -22.96 -10.88
N VAL A 121 -6.46 -21.92 -11.40
CA VAL A 121 -7.91 -21.95 -11.64
C VAL A 121 -8.22 -22.52 -13.03
N PRO A 122 -8.86 -23.71 -13.14
CA PRO A 122 -9.19 -24.29 -14.41
C PRO A 122 -10.10 -23.37 -15.25
N GLY A 123 -9.79 -23.26 -16.55
CA GLY A 123 -10.62 -22.51 -17.50
C GLY A 123 -10.31 -21.01 -17.59
N ILE A 124 -9.50 -20.44 -16.73
CA ILE A 124 -9.04 -19.06 -16.88
C ILE A 124 -7.89 -19.01 -17.89
N LYS A 125 -8.12 -18.33 -19.00
CA LYS A 125 -7.09 -18.03 -19.98
C LYS A 125 -6.71 -16.56 -19.89
N LEU A 126 -5.53 -16.28 -19.36
CA LEU A 126 -5.01 -14.91 -19.35
C LEU A 126 -4.58 -14.50 -20.77
N PRO A 127 -4.93 -13.27 -21.21
CA PRO A 127 -4.45 -12.74 -22.47
C PRO A 127 -2.92 -12.58 -22.41
N LYS A 128 -2.25 -12.98 -23.48
CA LYS A 128 -0.80 -12.79 -23.60
C LYS A 128 -0.52 -11.34 -24.00
N MET A 129 0.53 -10.76 -23.41
CA MET A 129 1.02 -9.47 -23.85
C MET A 129 1.56 -9.55 -25.29
N LYS A 130 1.13 -8.64 -26.16
CA LYS A 130 1.69 -8.49 -27.49
C LYS A 130 3.16 -8.10 -27.37
N GLY A 131 4.05 -8.86 -27.99
CA GLY A 131 5.50 -8.62 -27.91
C GLY A 131 6.20 -9.11 -26.63
N GLY A 132 5.46 -9.67 -25.63
CA GLY A 132 6.05 -10.25 -24.42
C GLY A 132 6.49 -9.25 -23.35
N GLU A 133 6.61 -7.97 -23.68
CA GLU A 133 7.10 -6.92 -22.78
C GLU A 133 6.12 -5.75 -22.66
N ARG A 134 6.23 -5.03 -21.53
CA ARG A 134 5.44 -3.81 -21.29
C ARG A 134 6.03 -2.65 -22.09
N SER A 135 5.20 -1.97 -22.86
CA SER A 135 5.58 -0.68 -23.48
C SER A 135 5.44 0.45 -22.45
N ILE A 136 6.48 1.23 -22.28
CA ILE A 136 6.49 2.40 -21.39
C ILE A 136 6.41 3.65 -22.24
N ILE A 137 5.35 4.44 -22.04
CA ILE A 137 5.15 5.71 -22.73
C ILE A 137 5.35 6.84 -21.73
N VAL A 138 6.31 7.71 -22.04
CA VAL A 138 6.62 8.87 -21.20
C VAL A 138 5.72 10.03 -21.62
N CYS A 139 4.95 10.56 -20.67
CA CYS A 139 4.07 11.71 -20.88
C CYS A 139 4.65 12.96 -20.23
N GLN A 140 4.36 14.13 -20.79
CA GLN A 140 4.79 15.42 -20.26
C GLN A 140 3.64 16.12 -19.52
N ALA A 141 3.96 16.68 -18.35
CA ALA A 141 2.97 17.48 -17.62
C ALA A 141 2.75 18.82 -18.32
N GLY A 142 1.48 19.24 -18.43
CA GLY A 142 1.11 20.56 -18.92
C GLY A 142 1.60 21.70 -18.01
N PRO A 143 1.62 22.95 -18.48
CA PRO A 143 2.14 24.09 -17.71
C PRO A 143 1.50 24.25 -16.33
N LYS A 144 0.17 24.18 -16.25
CA LYS A 144 -0.57 24.30 -14.99
C LYS A 144 -0.28 23.13 -14.04
N ALA A 145 -0.15 21.93 -14.57
CA ALA A 145 0.19 20.76 -13.77
C ALA A 145 1.61 20.90 -13.16
N ARG A 146 2.57 21.42 -13.94
CA ARG A 146 3.94 21.70 -13.43
C ARG A 146 3.92 22.77 -12.35
N GLU A 147 3.16 23.85 -12.52
CA GLU A 147 3.00 24.90 -11.52
C GLU A 147 2.50 24.31 -10.19
N VAL A 148 1.43 23.51 -10.25
CA VAL A 148 0.86 22.87 -9.05
C VAL A 148 1.86 21.92 -8.41
N ILE A 149 2.50 21.04 -9.18
CA ILE A 149 3.48 20.06 -8.65
C ILE A 149 4.64 20.78 -7.97
N ASN A 150 5.20 21.83 -8.59
CA ASN A 150 6.30 22.61 -8.02
C ASN A 150 5.88 23.35 -6.73
N GLY A 151 4.63 23.76 -6.64
CA GLY A 151 4.08 24.46 -5.46
C GLY A 151 3.67 23.54 -4.30
N LEU A 152 3.58 22.22 -4.50
CA LEU A 152 3.09 21.30 -3.45
C LEU A 152 3.96 21.31 -2.19
N GLY A 153 5.28 21.38 -2.34
CA GLY A 153 6.22 21.44 -1.23
C GLY A 153 6.02 22.69 -0.36
N GLU A 154 5.87 23.84 -0.98
CA GLU A 154 5.64 25.12 -0.27
C GLU A 154 4.25 25.15 0.41
N ARG A 155 3.22 24.65 -0.25
CA ARG A 155 1.88 24.51 0.35
C ARG A 155 1.90 23.57 1.57
N LEU A 156 2.67 22.49 1.53
CA LEU A 156 2.81 21.58 2.66
C LEU A 156 3.52 22.22 3.86
N LYS A 157 4.51 23.10 3.61
CA LYS A 157 5.27 23.81 4.66
C LYS A 157 4.49 24.96 5.28
N HIS A 158 3.89 25.79 4.45
CA HIS A 158 3.38 27.10 4.83
C HIS A 158 1.86 27.28 4.66
N GLY A 159 1.19 26.30 4.04
CA GLY A 159 -0.24 26.38 3.75
C GLY A 159 -1.14 26.07 4.94
N ASP A 160 -2.43 26.23 4.73
CA ASP A 160 -3.48 25.90 5.72
C ASP A 160 -3.69 24.39 5.85
N ARG A 161 -2.99 23.80 6.81
CA ARG A 161 -3.05 22.34 7.07
C ARG A 161 -4.40 21.83 7.56
N LYS A 162 -5.26 22.69 8.06
CA LYS A 162 -6.62 22.32 8.49
C LYS A 162 -7.65 22.49 7.39
N GLY A 163 -7.33 23.24 6.34
CA GLY A 163 -8.17 23.52 5.20
C GLY A 163 -7.69 22.84 3.92
N LYS A 164 -7.61 23.63 2.85
CA LYS A 164 -7.30 23.14 1.49
C LYS A 164 -5.89 22.60 1.31
N ASP A 165 -4.95 22.89 2.23
CA ASP A 165 -3.57 22.41 2.19
C ASP A 165 -3.33 21.24 3.16
N HIS A 166 -4.40 20.54 3.55
CA HIS A 166 -4.30 19.27 4.24
C HIS A 166 -3.59 18.24 3.36
N ILE A 167 -2.79 17.35 3.96
CA ILE A 167 -1.94 16.40 3.24
C ILE A 167 -2.70 15.57 2.19
N PHE A 168 -3.92 15.14 2.46
CA PHE A 168 -4.72 14.38 1.50
C PHE A 168 -5.22 15.25 0.34
N SER A 169 -5.50 16.53 0.57
CA SER A 169 -5.84 17.48 -0.51
C SER A 169 -4.66 17.69 -1.43
N LEU A 170 -3.46 17.90 -0.85
CA LEU A 170 -2.22 18.04 -1.63
C LEU A 170 -1.89 16.79 -2.45
N GLN A 171 -2.07 15.59 -1.86
CA GLN A 171 -1.92 14.33 -2.59
C GLN A 171 -2.95 14.20 -3.73
N SER A 172 -4.19 14.62 -3.50
CA SER A 172 -5.23 14.64 -4.53
C SER A 172 -4.87 15.57 -5.67
N ASP A 173 -4.42 16.79 -5.34
CA ASP A 173 -3.99 17.77 -6.34
C ASP A 173 -2.78 17.25 -7.15
N GLY A 174 -1.81 16.65 -6.49
CA GLY A 174 -0.66 16.01 -7.13
C GLY A 174 -1.07 14.87 -8.08
N LYS A 175 -2.00 14.02 -7.66
CA LYS A 175 -2.56 12.97 -8.51
C LYS A 175 -3.26 13.57 -9.73
N LYS A 176 -4.16 14.54 -9.54
CA LYS A 176 -4.85 15.21 -10.63
C LYS A 176 -3.88 15.85 -11.62
N ALA A 177 -2.90 16.60 -11.10
CA ALA A 177 -1.84 17.21 -11.91
C ALA A 177 -1.06 16.19 -12.74
N SER A 178 -0.80 15.01 -12.18
CA SER A 178 -0.06 13.94 -12.87
C SER A 178 -0.83 13.28 -14.01
N PHE A 179 -2.15 13.42 -14.05
CA PHE A 179 -2.99 12.89 -15.12
C PHE A 179 -3.22 13.92 -16.22
N SER A 180 -3.74 15.09 -15.87
CA SER A 180 -4.00 16.20 -16.80
C SER A 180 -4.24 17.50 -16.04
N GLN A 181 -3.77 18.62 -16.59
CA GLN A 181 -4.08 19.96 -16.08
C GLN A 181 -5.58 20.26 -16.05
N ARG A 182 -6.36 19.66 -16.93
CA ARG A 182 -7.81 19.80 -16.96
C ARG A 182 -8.51 19.19 -15.73
N MET A 183 -7.89 18.24 -15.05
CA MET A 183 -8.42 17.73 -13.78
C MET A 183 -8.25 18.72 -12.61
N LEU A 184 -7.36 19.71 -12.77
CA LEU A 184 -7.18 20.82 -11.84
C LEU A 184 -8.12 21.98 -12.17
N ASP A 185 -8.26 22.28 -13.44
CA ASP A 185 -9.13 23.34 -13.97
C ASP A 185 -9.80 22.87 -15.28
N PRO A 186 -11.11 22.57 -15.24
CA PRO A 186 -11.85 22.10 -16.42
C PRO A 186 -11.89 23.06 -17.61
N SER A 187 -11.59 24.33 -17.39
CA SER A 187 -11.55 25.35 -18.47
C SER A 187 -10.30 25.25 -19.36
N LEU A 188 -9.25 24.57 -18.85
CA LEU A 188 -8.00 24.38 -19.58
C LEU A 188 -8.14 23.33 -20.69
N PRO A 189 -7.44 23.49 -21.82
CA PRO A 189 -7.36 22.43 -22.82
C PRO A 189 -6.56 21.23 -22.32
N TYR A 190 -6.72 20.08 -22.96
CA TYR A 190 -5.77 18.98 -22.79
C TYR A 190 -4.41 19.35 -23.41
N GLY A 191 -3.34 19.14 -22.69
CA GLY A 191 -1.99 19.16 -23.27
C GLY A 191 -1.79 17.93 -24.16
N ALA A 192 -1.18 18.11 -25.34
CA ALA A 192 -1.02 17.03 -26.32
C ALA A 192 -0.30 15.78 -25.77
N ASP A 193 0.68 16.01 -24.90
CA ASP A 193 1.53 14.96 -24.33
C ASP A 193 1.14 14.54 -22.91
N GLU A 194 -0.01 14.99 -22.40
CA GLU A 194 -0.52 14.57 -21.10
C GLU A 194 -1.00 13.13 -21.10
N LYS A 195 -1.04 12.50 -19.93
CA LYS A 195 -1.39 11.07 -19.80
C LYS A 195 -2.77 10.73 -20.38
N VAL A 196 -3.80 11.56 -20.16
CA VAL A 196 -5.16 11.25 -20.61
C VAL A 196 -5.25 11.19 -22.13
N PRO A 197 -4.90 12.23 -22.90
CA PRO A 197 -4.95 12.16 -24.36
C PRO A 197 -3.96 11.14 -24.93
N THR A 198 -2.77 11.00 -24.34
CA THR A 198 -1.81 9.98 -24.78
C THR A 198 -2.37 8.57 -24.61
N ALA A 199 -2.96 8.25 -23.45
CA ALA A 199 -3.58 6.95 -23.22
C ALA A 199 -4.74 6.71 -24.20
N ALA A 200 -5.59 7.71 -24.44
CA ALA A 200 -6.68 7.61 -25.41
C ALA A 200 -6.17 7.30 -26.83
N ASN A 201 -5.12 7.99 -27.26
CA ASN A 201 -4.50 7.76 -28.55
C ASN A 201 -3.86 6.36 -28.68
N GLU A 202 -3.20 5.88 -27.63
CA GLU A 202 -2.63 4.52 -27.62
C GLU A 202 -3.70 3.44 -27.63
N ILE A 203 -4.77 3.61 -26.88
CA ILE A 203 -5.93 2.71 -26.92
C ILE A 203 -6.53 2.68 -28.34
N PHE A 204 -6.70 3.83 -28.95
CA PHE A 204 -7.23 3.94 -30.30
C PHE A 204 -6.36 3.27 -31.38
N LYS A 205 -5.01 3.28 -31.22
CA LYS A 205 -4.08 2.58 -32.10
C LYS A 205 -4.17 1.06 -31.98
N ILE A 206 -4.58 0.56 -30.82
CA ILE A 206 -4.70 -0.88 -30.55
C ILE A 206 -6.04 -1.41 -31.01
N TRP A 207 -7.09 -0.60 -30.88
CA TRP A 207 -8.45 -0.94 -31.28
C TRP A 207 -8.64 -0.89 -32.80
#